data_d5ea82bd8c993fee1ccad61a6245af2e
#
_entry.id   d5ea82bd8c993fee1ccad61a6245af2e
#
_cell.length_a   1.000
_cell.length_b   1.000
_cell.length_c   1.000
_cell.angle_alpha   90.00
_cell.angle_beta   90.00
_cell.angle_gamma   90.00
#
_symmetry.space_group_name_H-M   'P 1'
#
loop_
_entity.id
_entity.type
_entity.pdbx_description
1 polymer ?
#
loop_
_entity_poly.entity_id
_entity_poly.type
_entity_poly.pdbx_seq_one_letter_code
_entity_poly.pdbx_strand_id
1 'polypeptide(L)'
;AVAISAQAPRSTELSVDAIIQMPEDEIGSLELAISPRAHATLRGLADIISKKHPCLIFVNSRNSAETVAQRLSSIAPDLLIGVHHGSLAKETRTQMENELRNGKLQGLVCTSSLELGIDVGSVNHIVQIRSPRSVDRMLQRVGRADHRLGGIGRGHLLSWECDDIFESAVIARKAVAGEIEAIDWRE
;
A
#
# COMPACT_ATOMS: atom_id res chain seq x y z
N ALA A 1 -34.13 13.40 -0.21
CA ALA A 1 -32.86 13.74 0.43
C ALA A 1 -31.99 14.47 -0.59
N VAL A 2 -31.47 15.64 -0.25
CA VAL A 2 -30.53 16.39 -1.10
C VAL A 2 -29.14 15.99 -0.64
N ALA A 3 -28.36 15.30 -1.47
CA ALA A 3 -26.95 15.04 -1.21
C ALA A 3 -26.15 16.29 -1.58
N ILE A 4 -25.55 16.96 -0.60
CA ILE A 4 -24.63 18.05 -0.83
C ILE A 4 -23.23 17.45 -0.90
N SER A 5 -22.67 17.36 -2.11
CA SER A 5 -21.28 16.94 -2.32
C SER A 5 -20.39 18.19 -2.30
N ALA A 6 -19.71 18.41 -1.17
CA ALA A 6 -18.66 19.42 -1.05
C ALA A 6 -17.30 18.71 -1.07
N GLN A 7 -16.86 18.26 -2.23
CA GLN A 7 -15.50 17.76 -2.40
C GLN A 7 -14.67 18.75 -3.21
N ALA A 8 -13.72 19.41 -2.56
CA ALA A 8 -12.58 19.94 -3.29
C ALA A 8 -11.87 18.74 -3.96
N PRO A 9 -11.56 18.78 -5.26
CA PRO A 9 -10.88 17.68 -5.94
C PRO A 9 -9.51 17.49 -5.26
N ARG A 10 -9.33 16.38 -4.53
CA ARG A 10 -8.00 15.98 -4.06
C ARG A 10 -7.22 15.55 -5.29
N SER A 11 -6.09 16.17 -5.55
CA SER A 11 -5.19 15.67 -6.58
C SER A 11 -4.58 14.35 -6.11
N THR A 12 -4.57 13.38 -7.00
CA THR A 12 -4.04 12.03 -6.73
C THR A 12 -2.94 11.73 -7.74
N GLU A 13 -1.76 11.38 -7.25
CA GLU A 13 -0.62 10.97 -8.04
C GLU A 13 -0.38 9.48 -7.81
N LEU A 14 -0.61 8.67 -8.83
CA LEU A 14 -0.39 7.22 -8.80
C LEU A 14 0.60 6.81 -9.86
N SER A 15 1.57 5.97 -9.49
CA SER A 15 2.42 5.24 -10.43
C SER A 15 2.15 3.75 -10.35
N VAL A 16 2.32 3.07 -11.47
CA VAL A 16 2.29 1.60 -11.55
C VAL A 16 3.67 1.18 -12.01
N ASP A 17 4.38 0.51 -11.12
CA ASP A 17 5.79 0.18 -11.32
C ASP A 17 5.98 -1.34 -11.42
N ALA A 18 6.61 -1.76 -12.51
CA ALA A 18 7.21 -3.09 -12.64
C ALA A 18 8.70 -2.96 -12.33
N ILE A 19 9.13 -3.50 -11.20
CA ILE A 19 10.53 -3.42 -10.81
C ILE A 19 11.38 -4.31 -11.72
N ILE A 20 12.44 -3.73 -12.28
CA ILE A 20 13.38 -4.46 -13.14
C ILE A 20 14.15 -5.46 -12.28
N GLN A 21 14.14 -6.71 -12.73
CA GLN A 21 14.92 -7.78 -12.12
C GLN A 21 16.41 -7.55 -12.40
N MET A 22 17.23 -7.70 -11.37
CA MET A 22 18.67 -7.61 -11.41
C MET A 22 19.29 -8.99 -11.13
N PRO A 23 20.55 -9.26 -11.51
CA PRO A 23 21.19 -10.56 -11.25
C PRO A 23 21.20 -10.98 -9.76
N GLU A 24 21.35 -10.02 -8.85
CA GLU A 24 21.28 -10.27 -7.40
C GLU A 24 19.92 -10.76 -6.94
N ASP A 25 18.84 -10.48 -7.67
CA ASP A 25 17.49 -10.94 -7.33
C ASP A 25 17.34 -12.46 -7.54
N GLU A 26 18.15 -13.07 -8.39
CA GLU A 26 18.18 -14.53 -8.54
C GLU A 26 18.75 -15.21 -7.29
N ILE A 27 19.83 -14.68 -6.74
CA ILE A 27 20.47 -15.20 -5.53
C ILE A 27 19.54 -15.00 -4.33
N GLY A 28 19.09 -13.79 -4.08
CA GLY A 28 18.21 -13.46 -2.97
C GLY A 28 16.86 -14.18 -3.02
N SER A 29 16.38 -14.51 -4.22
CA SER A 29 15.14 -15.27 -4.39
C SER A 29 15.25 -16.72 -3.87
N LEU A 30 16.42 -17.34 -3.99
CA LEU A 30 16.68 -18.68 -3.48
C LEU A 30 16.67 -18.70 -1.94
N GLU A 31 17.28 -17.69 -1.31
CA GLU A 31 17.32 -17.55 0.15
C GLU A 31 15.92 -17.41 0.76
N LEU A 32 15.03 -16.70 0.07
CA LEU A 32 13.67 -16.45 0.52
C LEU A 32 12.62 -17.44 -0.02
N ALA A 33 13.04 -18.41 -0.84
CA ALA A 33 12.16 -19.34 -1.53
C ALA A 33 10.99 -18.64 -2.27
N ILE A 34 11.31 -17.64 -3.08
CA ILE A 34 10.36 -16.87 -3.91
C ILE A 34 10.86 -16.75 -5.36
N SER A 35 10.03 -16.20 -6.24
CA SER A 35 10.51 -15.91 -7.60
C SER A 35 11.46 -14.70 -7.62
N PRO A 36 12.43 -14.63 -8.56
CA PRO A 36 13.31 -13.46 -8.71
C PRO A 36 12.55 -12.15 -8.91
N ARG A 37 11.41 -12.18 -9.62
CA ARG A 37 10.53 -11.01 -9.78
C ARG A 37 9.91 -10.56 -8.45
N ALA A 38 9.50 -11.49 -7.60
CA ALA A 38 8.98 -11.16 -6.28
C ALA A 38 10.08 -10.57 -5.39
N HIS A 39 11.32 -11.09 -5.46
CA HIS A 39 12.48 -10.52 -4.78
C HIS A 39 12.76 -9.09 -5.25
N ALA A 40 12.83 -8.85 -6.56
CA ALA A 40 13.00 -7.52 -7.15
C ALA A 40 11.93 -6.54 -6.65
N THR A 41 10.66 -6.97 -6.59
CA THR A 41 9.56 -6.14 -6.09
C THR A 41 9.74 -5.79 -4.61
N LEU A 42 10.14 -6.73 -3.77
CA LEU A 42 10.43 -6.46 -2.35
C LEU A 42 11.63 -5.53 -2.17
N ARG A 43 12.69 -5.68 -2.98
CA ARG A 43 13.83 -4.76 -3.02
C ARG A 43 13.40 -3.34 -3.40
N GLY A 44 12.58 -3.21 -4.47
CA GLY A 44 12.00 -1.92 -4.86
C GLY A 44 11.10 -1.31 -3.79
N LEU A 45 10.32 -2.15 -3.08
CA LEU A 45 9.51 -1.70 -1.95
C LEU A 45 10.39 -1.17 -0.80
N ALA A 46 11.48 -1.87 -0.47
CA ALA A 46 12.44 -1.42 0.55
C ALA A 46 13.06 -0.06 0.18
N ASP A 47 13.43 0.14 -1.11
CA ASP A 47 13.94 1.40 -1.62
C ASP A 47 12.90 2.55 -1.51
N ILE A 48 11.64 2.27 -1.82
CA ILE A 48 10.55 3.27 -1.66
C ILE A 48 10.40 3.64 -0.18
N ILE A 49 10.34 2.67 0.73
CA ILE A 49 10.17 2.93 2.16
C ILE A 49 11.34 3.75 2.69
N SER A 50 12.58 3.39 2.35
CA SER A 50 13.77 4.12 2.82
C SER A 50 13.79 5.59 2.42
N LYS A 51 13.21 5.94 1.26
CA LYS A 51 13.20 7.30 0.70
C LYS A 51 11.96 8.11 1.06
N LYS A 52 10.82 7.44 1.33
CA LYS A 52 9.49 8.10 1.40
C LYS A 52 8.72 7.81 2.69
N HIS A 53 9.38 7.22 3.72
CA HIS A 53 8.72 6.92 5.00
C HIS A 53 8.13 8.18 5.70
N PRO A 54 7.10 8.02 6.57
CA PRO A 54 6.41 6.77 6.87
C PRO A 54 5.45 6.36 5.74
N CYS A 55 5.42 5.04 5.45
CA CYS A 55 4.61 4.45 4.39
C CYS A 55 3.53 3.50 4.94
N LEU A 56 2.33 3.49 4.34
CA LEU A 56 1.40 2.37 4.47
C LEU A 56 1.54 1.46 3.25
N ILE A 57 1.72 0.17 3.50
CA ILE A 57 1.87 -0.85 2.47
C ILE A 57 0.64 -1.74 2.50
N PHE A 58 -0.27 -1.54 1.55
CA PHE A 58 -1.49 -2.33 1.44
C PHE A 58 -1.28 -3.63 0.70
N VAL A 59 -1.82 -4.70 1.26
CA VAL A 59 -1.90 -6.03 0.66
C VAL A 59 -3.32 -6.58 0.74
N ASN A 60 -3.63 -7.62 -0.05
CA ASN A 60 -5.00 -8.10 -0.18
C ASN A 60 -5.39 -9.19 0.85
N SER A 61 -4.44 -9.72 1.62
CA SER A 61 -4.74 -10.72 2.66
C SER A 61 -3.82 -10.57 3.87
N ARG A 62 -4.30 -11.07 5.04
CA ARG A 62 -3.51 -11.12 6.27
C ARG A 62 -2.23 -11.95 6.12
N ASN A 63 -2.31 -13.08 5.43
CA ASN A 63 -1.15 -13.91 5.17
C ASN A 63 -0.10 -13.19 4.32
N SER A 64 -0.55 -12.41 3.32
CA SER A 64 0.35 -11.54 2.54
C SER A 64 0.99 -10.46 3.40
N ALA A 65 0.26 -9.90 4.40
CA ALA A 65 0.80 -8.87 5.28
C ALA A 65 1.97 -9.41 6.11
N GLU A 66 1.78 -10.57 6.76
CA GLU A 66 2.82 -11.24 7.54
C GLU A 66 4.02 -11.62 6.67
N THR A 67 3.75 -12.23 5.51
CA THR A 67 4.81 -12.69 4.59
C THR A 67 5.63 -11.54 4.02
N VAL A 68 4.98 -10.44 3.61
CA VAL A 68 5.68 -9.26 3.06
C VAL A 68 6.53 -8.60 4.15
N ALA A 69 5.98 -8.41 5.36
CA ALA A 69 6.72 -7.80 6.45
C ALA A 69 7.94 -8.64 6.86
N GLN A 70 7.77 -9.97 7.01
CA GLN A 70 8.86 -10.88 7.33
C GLN A 70 9.98 -10.83 6.28
N ARG A 71 9.62 -10.89 5.00
CA ARG A 71 10.60 -10.85 3.90
C ARG A 71 11.30 -9.50 3.79
N LEU A 72 10.57 -8.40 4.01
CA LEU A 72 11.19 -7.07 4.07
C LEU A 72 12.22 -6.98 5.19
N SER A 73 11.92 -7.49 6.38
CA SER A 73 12.87 -7.52 7.49
C SER A 73 14.11 -8.36 7.18
N SER A 74 13.99 -9.39 6.33
CA SER A 74 15.15 -10.18 5.88
C SER A 74 15.99 -9.45 4.83
N ILE A 75 15.37 -8.75 3.88
CA ILE A 75 16.07 -8.03 2.79
C ILE A 75 16.67 -6.70 3.29
N ALA A 76 15.96 -6.01 4.18
CA ALA A 76 16.31 -4.69 4.67
C ALA A 76 16.15 -4.63 6.20
N PRO A 77 17.05 -5.25 6.98
CA PRO A 77 16.94 -5.36 8.44
C PRO A 77 16.97 -4.02 9.17
N ASP A 78 17.49 -2.98 8.54
CA ASP A 78 17.52 -1.62 9.08
C ASP A 78 16.16 -0.89 8.99
N LEU A 79 15.22 -1.43 8.22
CA LEU A 79 13.87 -0.87 8.11
C LEU A 79 12.96 -1.41 9.21
N LEU A 80 12.42 -0.52 10.01
CA LEU A 80 11.45 -0.86 11.06
C LEU A 80 10.05 -0.98 10.46
N ILE A 81 9.62 -2.21 10.23
CA ILE A 81 8.36 -2.55 9.55
C ILE A 81 7.40 -3.22 10.54
N GLY A 82 6.20 -2.67 10.65
CA GLY A 82 5.10 -3.26 11.42
C GLY A 82 4.09 -4.01 10.54
N VAL A 83 3.18 -4.75 11.19
CA VAL A 83 2.05 -5.44 10.55
C VAL A 83 0.74 -5.02 11.20
N HIS A 84 -0.32 -4.83 10.38
CA HIS A 84 -1.64 -4.47 10.86
C HIS A 84 -2.74 -5.17 10.06
N HIS A 85 -3.48 -6.06 10.70
CA HIS A 85 -4.67 -6.70 10.11
C HIS A 85 -5.69 -7.10 11.20
N GLY A 86 -6.94 -7.35 10.79
CA GLY A 86 -8.05 -7.59 11.70
C GLY A 86 -7.93 -8.81 12.62
N SER A 87 -7.01 -9.76 12.35
CA SER A 87 -6.79 -10.94 13.20
C SER A 87 -5.81 -10.70 14.35
N LEU A 88 -5.11 -9.56 14.37
CA LEU A 88 -4.26 -9.18 15.51
C LEU A 88 -5.11 -8.71 16.68
N ALA A 89 -4.61 -8.92 17.90
CA ALA A 89 -5.21 -8.36 19.10
C ALA A 89 -5.34 -6.83 19.00
N LYS A 90 -6.37 -6.26 19.63
CA LYS A 90 -6.63 -4.81 19.58
C LYS A 90 -5.43 -4.02 20.10
N GLU A 91 -4.83 -4.48 21.16
CA GLU A 91 -3.67 -3.87 21.82
C GLU A 91 -2.47 -3.79 20.86
N THR A 92 -2.19 -4.90 20.14
CA THR A 92 -1.11 -4.95 19.14
C THR A 92 -1.37 -3.98 18.00
N ARG A 93 -2.61 -3.91 17.49
CA ARG A 93 -2.98 -2.96 16.43
C ARG A 93 -2.77 -1.52 16.87
N THR A 94 -3.28 -1.16 18.05
CA THR A 94 -3.12 0.18 18.62
C THR A 94 -1.64 0.53 18.87
N GLN A 95 -0.83 -0.46 19.26
CA GLN A 95 0.61 -0.27 19.40
C GLN A 95 1.26 0.08 18.05
N MET A 96 0.99 -0.69 16.99
CA MET A 96 1.54 -0.45 15.65
C MET A 96 1.13 0.93 15.09
N GLU A 97 -0.13 1.31 15.29
CA GLU A 97 -0.64 2.64 14.91
C GLU A 97 0.11 3.77 15.63
N ASN A 98 0.32 3.62 16.94
CA ASN A 98 1.07 4.60 17.72
C ASN A 98 2.56 4.66 17.34
N GLU A 99 3.17 3.52 17.07
CA GLU A 99 4.57 3.46 16.65
C GLU A 99 4.79 4.11 15.28
N LEU A 100 3.86 3.90 14.34
CA LEU A 100 3.88 4.60 13.04
C LEU A 100 3.70 6.11 13.23
N ARG A 101 2.70 6.53 14.02
CA ARG A 101 2.42 7.96 14.31
C ARG A 101 3.60 8.66 14.96
N ASN A 102 4.31 7.98 15.84
CA ASN A 102 5.48 8.52 16.55
C ASN A 102 6.80 8.41 15.75
N GLY A 103 6.74 7.96 14.49
CA GLY A 103 7.90 7.84 13.62
C GLY A 103 8.88 6.71 14.01
N LYS A 104 8.46 5.77 14.87
CA LYS A 104 9.26 4.58 15.21
C LYS A 104 9.25 3.56 14.09
N LEU A 105 8.13 3.44 13.36
CA LEU A 105 8.04 2.59 12.17
C LEU A 105 8.22 3.43 10.91
N GLN A 106 8.98 2.90 9.96
CA GLN A 106 9.15 3.46 8.63
C GLN A 106 8.09 2.95 7.65
N GLY A 107 7.56 1.76 7.90
CA GLY A 107 6.48 1.18 7.12
C GLY A 107 5.55 0.33 7.96
N LEU A 108 4.27 0.30 7.56
CA LEU A 108 3.25 -0.56 8.18
C LEU A 108 2.54 -1.34 7.08
N VAL A 109 2.77 -2.66 7.04
CA VAL A 109 2.11 -3.56 6.09
C VAL A 109 0.72 -3.89 6.62
N CYS A 110 -0.30 -3.57 5.83
CA CYS A 110 -1.68 -3.65 6.29
C CYS A 110 -2.64 -4.20 5.23
N THR A 111 -3.80 -4.65 5.71
CA THR A 111 -4.95 -5.02 4.89
C THR A 111 -5.99 -3.89 4.89
N SER A 112 -7.22 -4.18 4.46
CA SER A 112 -8.36 -3.25 4.53
C SER A 112 -8.65 -2.69 5.94
N SER A 113 -8.02 -3.24 6.98
CA SER A 113 -8.17 -2.74 8.36
C SER A 113 -7.79 -1.27 8.56
N LEU A 114 -6.99 -0.70 7.66
CA LEU A 114 -6.58 0.71 7.66
C LEU A 114 -7.19 1.54 6.50
N GLU A 115 -8.13 0.97 5.74
CA GLU A 115 -8.86 1.72 4.69
C GLU A 115 -9.79 2.77 5.26
N LEU A 116 -10.39 2.51 6.43
CA LEU A 116 -11.43 3.35 7.03
C LEU A 116 -11.10 3.75 8.48
N GLY A 117 -11.30 5.03 8.78
CA GLY A 117 -11.61 5.53 10.12
C GLY A 117 -10.51 5.58 11.18
N ILE A 118 -9.28 5.16 10.90
CA ILE A 118 -8.19 5.18 11.89
C ILE A 118 -7.23 6.34 11.56
N ASP A 119 -6.97 7.17 12.57
CA ASP A 119 -5.93 8.20 12.49
C ASP A 119 -4.56 7.57 12.77
N VAL A 120 -3.82 7.28 11.71
CA VAL A 120 -2.45 6.78 11.78
C VAL A 120 -1.39 7.88 11.73
N GLY A 121 -1.84 9.15 11.81
CA GLY A 121 -0.95 10.31 11.67
C GLY A 121 -0.61 10.64 10.22
N SER A 122 0.43 11.45 10.05
CA SER A 122 0.87 11.88 8.71
C SER A 122 1.63 10.75 8.02
N VAL A 123 0.96 10.09 7.07
CA VAL A 123 1.58 9.12 6.16
C VAL A 123 1.99 9.84 4.88
N ASN A 124 3.25 9.69 4.50
CA ASN A 124 3.78 10.41 3.33
C ASN A 124 3.44 9.69 2.02
N HIS A 125 3.33 8.35 2.06
CA HIS A 125 3.22 7.56 0.85
C HIS A 125 2.44 6.27 1.06
N ILE A 126 1.67 5.90 0.04
CA ILE A 126 0.96 4.63 -0.01
C ILE A 126 1.64 3.72 -1.01
N VAL A 127 1.85 2.48 -0.63
CA VAL A 127 2.27 1.43 -1.57
C VAL A 127 1.21 0.35 -1.59
N GLN A 128 0.77 -0.02 -2.77
CA GLN A 128 -0.13 -1.13 -2.99
C GLN A 128 0.64 -2.29 -3.61
N ILE A 129 0.69 -3.42 -2.93
CA ILE A 129 1.26 -4.65 -3.48
C ILE A 129 0.16 -5.46 -4.16
N ARG A 130 0.35 -5.75 -5.45
CA ARG A 130 -0.62 -6.33 -6.38
C ARG A 130 -1.82 -5.41 -6.63
N SER A 131 -2.71 -5.82 -7.53
CA SER A 131 -3.91 -5.02 -7.83
C SER A 131 -4.82 -4.83 -6.60
N PRO A 132 -5.33 -3.60 -6.35
CA PRO A 132 -6.31 -3.35 -5.30
C PRO A 132 -7.71 -3.91 -5.65
N ARG A 133 -7.93 -4.38 -6.88
CA ARG A 133 -9.15 -4.99 -7.43
C ARG A 133 -10.30 -4.02 -7.71
N SER A 134 -10.27 -2.78 -7.22
CA SER A 134 -11.28 -1.77 -7.55
C SER A 134 -10.74 -0.35 -7.37
N VAL A 135 -11.36 0.60 -8.07
CA VAL A 135 -10.98 2.01 -8.06
C VAL A 135 -11.32 2.65 -6.71
N ASP A 136 -12.51 2.37 -6.17
CA ASP A 136 -12.96 2.89 -4.88
C ASP A 136 -11.99 2.52 -3.76
N ARG A 137 -11.54 1.26 -3.73
CA ARG A 137 -10.56 0.78 -2.75
C ARG A 137 -9.22 1.49 -2.89
N MET A 138 -8.75 1.69 -4.13
CA MET A 138 -7.51 2.45 -4.36
C MET A 138 -7.63 3.89 -3.85
N LEU A 139 -8.75 4.55 -4.12
CA LEU A 139 -9.02 5.91 -3.64
C LEU A 139 -9.10 5.98 -2.11
N GLN A 140 -9.71 5.01 -1.46
CA GLN A 140 -9.75 4.92 0.02
C GLN A 140 -8.33 4.77 0.61
N ARG A 141 -7.47 3.95 -0.03
CA ARG A 141 -6.08 3.73 0.38
C ARG A 141 -5.23 4.96 0.18
N VAL A 142 -5.23 5.53 -1.02
CA VAL A 142 -4.43 6.73 -1.31
C VAL A 142 -4.90 7.94 -0.53
N GLY A 143 -6.18 7.99 -0.16
CA GLY A 143 -6.74 9.00 0.74
C GLY A 143 -6.16 8.96 2.16
N ARG A 144 -5.36 7.95 2.53
CA ARG A 144 -4.60 7.90 3.79
C ARG A 144 -3.29 8.68 3.73
N ALA A 145 -2.77 8.95 2.53
CA ALA A 145 -1.62 9.83 2.38
C ALA A 145 -2.06 11.29 2.46
N ASP A 146 -1.25 12.08 3.14
CA ASP A 146 -1.40 13.53 3.29
C ASP A 146 -2.82 14.01 3.65
N HIS A 147 -3.23 13.78 4.89
CA HIS A 147 -4.53 14.19 5.44
C HIS A 147 -4.74 15.72 5.54
N ARG A 148 -3.79 16.54 5.05
CA ARG A 148 -3.91 18.00 5.08
C ARG A 148 -4.92 18.48 4.04
N LEU A 149 -5.63 19.57 4.36
CA LEU A 149 -6.50 20.25 3.39
C LEU A 149 -5.66 20.69 2.17
N GLY A 150 -5.99 20.17 0.99
CA GLY A 150 -5.24 20.41 -0.24
C GLY A 150 -4.04 19.48 -0.47
N GLY A 151 -3.85 18.47 0.37
CA GLY A 151 -2.79 17.48 0.20
C GLY A 151 -2.94 16.65 -1.07
N ILE A 152 -1.81 16.19 -1.61
CA ILE A 152 -1.77 15.30 -2.78
C ILE A 152 -1.63 13.87 -2.29
N GLY A 153 -2.62 13.03 -2.53
CA GLY A 153 -2.52 11.60 -2.29
C GLY A 153 -1.50 10.96 -3.23
N ARG A 154 -0.39 10.44 -2.69
CA ARG A 154 0.66 9.79 -3.49
C ARG A 154 0.72 8.30 -3.22
N GLY A 155 0.82 7.51 -4.30
CA GLY A 155 0.91 6.06 -4.17
C GLY A 155 1.63 5.38 -5.32
N HIS A 156 2.23 4.23 -5.00
CA HIS A 156 2.79 3.28 -5.94
C HIS A 156 1.99 1.98 -5.93
N LEU A 157 1.71 1.43 -7.11
CA LEU A 157 1.18 0.09 -7.27
C LEU A 157 2.31 -0.79 -7.79
N LEU A 158 2.73 -1.76 -6.99
CA LEU A 158 3.81 -2.69 -7.32
C LEU A 158 3.24 -4.09 -7.56
N SER A 159 3.64 -4.70 -8.66
CA SER A 159 3.32 -6.10 -8.94
C SER A 159 4.42 -6.79 -9.74
N TRP A 160 4.49 -8.10 -9.59
CA TRP A 160 5.37 -8.97 -10.39
C TRP A 160 4.59 -9.83 -11.39
N GLU A 161 3.26 -9.85 -11.31
CA GLU A 161 2.37 -10.58 -12.23
C GLU A 161 1.86 -9.63 -13.31
N CYS A 162 1.94 -10.04 -14.58
CA CYS A 162 1.53 -9.20 -15.70
C CYS A 162 0.06 -8.76 -15.61
N ASP A 163 -0.85 -9.68 -15.26
CA ASP A 163 -2.27 -9.39 -15.15
C ASP A 163 -2.55 -8.35 -14.06
N ASP A 164 -1.89 -8.46 -12.90
CA ASP A 164 -2.01 -7.48 -11.84
C ASP A 164 -1.45 -6.10 -12.25
N ILE A 165 -0.41 -6.04 -13.10
CA ILE A 165 0.15 -4.78 -13.61
C ILE A 165 -0.87 -4.10 -14.52
N PHE A 166 -1.47 -4.83 -15.47
CA PHE A 166 -2.48 -4.28 -16.38
C PHE A 166 -3.73 -3.81 -15.62
N GLU A 167 -4.24 -4.62 -14.70
CA GLU A 167 -5.38 -4.25 -13.87
C GLU A 167 -5.06 -3.01 -13.03
N SER A 168 -3.88 -2.96 -12.40
CA SER A 168 -3.41 -1.80 -11.63
C SER A 168 -3.31 -0.54 -12.48
N ALA A 169 -2.85 -0.64 -13.73
CA ALA A 169 -2.76 0.50 -14.64
C ALA A 169 -4.15 1.06 -15.00
N VAL A 170 -5.11 0.19 -15.24
CA VAL A 170 -6.50 0.61 -15.49
C VAL A 170 -7.11 1.28 -14.26
N ILE A 171 -6.92 0.67 -13.08
CA ILE A 171 -7.43 1.21 -11.81
C ILE A 171 -6.78 2.57 -11.50
N ALA A 172 -5.45 2.68 -11.64
CA ALA A 172 -4.75 3.94 -11.38
C ALA A 172 -5.23 5.06 -12.32
N ARG A 173 -5.38 4.78 -13.62
CA ARG A 173 -5.91 5.74 -14.60
C ARG A 173 -7.31 6.22 -14.20
N LYS A 174 -8.22 5.30 -13.87
CA LYS A 174 -9.58 5.63 -13.44
C LYS A 174 -9.60 6.40 -12.15
N ALA A 175 -8.80 6.01 -11.15
CA ALA A 175 -8.70 6.71 -9.87
C ALA A 175 -8.26 8.16 -10.04
N VAL A 176 -7.25 8.42 -10.89
CA VAL A 176 -6.78 9.77 -11.19
C VAL A 176 -7.84 10.58 -11.94
N ALA A 177 -8.62 9.94 -12.81
CA ALA A 177 -9.74 10.57 -13.54
C ALA A 177 -11.00 10.76 -12.66
N GLY A 178 -11.05 10.19 -11.45
CA GLY A 178 -12.23 10.23 -10.59
C GLY A 178 -13.37 9.32 -11.05
N GLU A 179 -13.07 8.35 -11.94
CA GLU A 179 -14.03 7.38 -12.48
C GLU A 179 -14.19 6.21 -11.51
N ILE A 180 -15.21 6.23 -10.66
CA ILE A 180 -15.51 5.15 -9.71
C ILE A 180 -16.48 4.16 -10.34
N GLU A 181 -16.38 2.87 -10.00
CA GLU A 181 -17.32 1.83 -10.41
C GLU A 181 -18.73 2.15 -9.92
N ALA A 182 -19.72 1.98 -10.80
CA ALA A 182 -21.11 2.09 -10.42
C ALA A 182 -21.47 0.97 -9.43
N ILE A 183 -22.09 1.33 -8.30
CA ILE A 183 -22.63 0.36 -7.36
C ILE A 183 -23.95 -0.15 -7.92
N ASP A 184 -23.98 -1.37 -8.44
CA ASP A 184 -25.17 -2.04 -8.89
C ASP A 184 -25.84 -2.70 -7.66
N TRP A 185 -26.86 -2.03 -7.12
CA TRP A 185 -27.69 -2.59 -6.06
C TRP A 185 -28.62 -3.62 -6.70
N ARG A 186 -28.30 -4.90 -6.52
CA ARG A 186 -29.27 -5.95 -6.79
C ARG A 186 -30.20 -6.04 -5.58
N GLU A 187 -31.50 -5.75 -5.85
CA GLU A 187 -32.58 -5.99 -4.91
C GLU A 187 -32.76 -7.48 -4.61
#